data_b36b48a333cc19baa198d44b294521dc
#
_entry.id   b36b48a333cc19baa198d44b294521dc
#
_cell.length_a   1.000
_cell.length_b   1.000
_cell.length_c   1.000
_cell.angle_alpha   90.00
_cell.angle_beta   90.00
_cell.angle_gamma   90.00
#
_symmetry.space_group_name_H-M   'P 1'
#
loop_
_entity.id
_entity.type
_entity.pdbx_description
1 polymer ?
#
loop_
_entity_poly.entity_id
_entity_poly.type
_entity_poly.pdbx_seq_one_letter_code
_entity_poly.pdbx_strand_id
1 'polypeptide(L)'
;KIYAATNGVSYIQRGRLQASSILPFFDDIFISDEVGAHKPSTDFFEKISDQVNDFHPDSALMIGDSLTADIQGGNNAGIDSIWFNPNGLVNETPAVPTYQVKSYEEILKILSK
;
A
#
# COMPACT_ATOMS: atom_id res chain seq x y z
N LYS A 1 8.37 8.79 5.60
CA LYS A 1 8.04 9.06 4.20
C LYS A 1 6.77 8.32 3.79
N ILE A 2 5.98 8.93 2.92
CA ILE A 2 4.69 8.39 2.46
C ILE A 2 4.73 8.22 0.95
N TYR A 3 4.34 7.04 0.50
CA TYR A 3 4.30 6.71 -0.93
C TYR A 3 2.91 6.21 -1.30
N ALA A 4 2.45 6.55 -2.50
CA ALA A 4 1.26 5.93 -3.07
C ALA A 4 1.71 4.75 -3.93
N ALA A 5 1.08 3.59 -3.73
CA ALA A 5 1.36 2.37 -4.50
C ALA A 5 0.03 1.81 -4.99
N THR A 6 -0.25 1.95 -6.27
CA THR A 6 -1.57 1.65 -6.82
C THR A 6 -1.49 0.83 -8.11
N ASN A 7 -2.41 -0.12 -8.26
CA ASN A 7 -2.62 -0.80 -9.55
C ASN A 7 -3.49 0.09 -10.43
N GLY A 8 -3.19 0.11 -11.73
CA GLY A 8 -4.03 0.82 -12.67
C GLY A 8 -3.28 1.39 -13.87
N VAL A 9 -4.01 2.14 -14.66
CA VAL A 9 -3.50 2.82 -15.85
C VAL A 9 -2.94 4.18 -15.44
N SER A 10 -1.73 4.48 -15.90
CA SER A 10 -0.97 5.64 -15.46
C SER A 10 -1.76 6.95 -15.52
N TYR A 11 -2.31 7.30 -16.69
CA TYR A 11 -2.97 8.60 -16.84
C TYR A 11 -4.25 8.70 -16.00
N ILE A 12 -4.95 7.59 -15.79
CA ILE A 12 -6.16 7.57 -14.96
C ILE A 12 -5.81 7.79 -13.49
N GLN A 13 -4.84 7.06 -12.97
CA GLN A 13 -4.45 7.14 -11.56
C GLN A 13 -3.80 8.49 -11.25
N ARG A 14 -2.95 9.00 -12.13
CA ARG A 14 -2.36 10.32 -11.93
C ARG A 14 -3.42 11.42 -11.99
N GLY A 15 -4.41 11.29 -12.87
CA GLY A 15 -5.53 12.23 -12.92
C GLY A 15 -6.32 12.24 -11.62
N ARG A 16 -6.61 11.08 -11.05
CA ARG A 16 -7.30 10.96 -9.76
C ARG A 16 -6.50 11.59 -8.63
N LEU A 17 -5.19 11.33 -8.59
CA LEU A 17 -4.31 11.89 -7.56
C LEU A 17 -4.18 13.39 -7.70
N GLN A 18 -4.07 13.92 -8.92
CA GLN A 18 -4.01 15.36 -9.17
C GLN A 18 -5.31 16.05 -8.78
N ALA A 19 -6.45 15.39 -8.98
CA ALA A 19 -7.75 15.93 -8.60
C ALA A 19 -7.99 15.86 -7.09
N SER A 20 -7.21 15.05 -6.36
CA SER A 20 -7.34 14.92 -4.92
C SER A 20 -6.46 15.95 -4.21
N SER A 21 -6.83 16.29 -2.98
CA SER A 21 -6.03 17.22 -2.17
C SER A 21 -4.85 16.55 -1.49
N ILE A 22 -4.66 15.24 -1.66
CA ILE A 22 -3.64 14.47 -0.94
C ILE A 22 -2.33 14.31 -1.71
N LEU A 23 -2.32 14.63 -3.01
CA LEU A 23 -1.12 14.45 -3.84
C LEU A 23 0.15 15.08 -3.24
N PRO A 24 0.12 16.32 -2.70
CA PRO A 24 1.33 16.92 -2.15
C PRO A 24 1.93 16.20 -0.94
N PHE A 25 1.18 15.29 -0.30
CA PHE A 25 1.63 14.59 0.89
C PHE A 25 2.44 13.33 0.57
N PHE A 26 2.49 12.91 -0.70
CA PHE A 26 3.27 11.74 -1.10
C PHE A 26 4.68 12.14 -1.51
N ASP A 27 5.66 11.39 -1.02
CA ASP A 27 7.05 11.56 -1.42
C ASP A 27 7.29 11.07 -2.84
N ASP A 28 6.58 10.03 -3.26
CA ASP A 28 6.58 9.54 -4.64
C ASP A 28 5.33 8.69 -4.88
N ILE A 29 5.09 8.38 -6.15
CA ILE A 29 3.92 7.61 -6.59
C ILE A 29 4.40 6.47 -7.48
N PHE A 30 3.95 5.25 -7.16
CA PHE A 30 4.25 4.05 -7.92
C PHE A 30 2.95 3.47 -8.48
N ILE A 31 2.81 3.48 -9.80
CA ILE A 31 1.63 2.97 -10.49
C ILE A 31 2.05 1.74 -11.29
N SER A 32 1.27 0.67 -11.21
CA SER A 32 1.62 -0.62 -11.83
C SER A 32 1.95 -0.49 -13.33
N ASP A 33 1.22 0.35 -14.05
CA ASP A 33 1.45 0.60 -15.47
C ASP A 33 2.85 1.18 -15.73
N GLU A 34 3.33 2.06 -14.85
CA GLU A 34 4.65 2.70 -14.96
C GLU A 34 5.76 1.81 -14.40
N VAL A 35 5.47 1.06 -13.36
CA VAL A 35 6.43 0.18 -12.70
C VAL A 35 6.73 -1.05 -13.57
N GLY A 36 5.74 -1.50 -14.34
CA GLY A 36 5.88 -2.71 -15.16
C GLY A 36 5.58 -4.00 -14.41
N ALA A 37 4.95 -3.89 -13.26
CA ALA A 37 4.47 -5.00 -12.44
C ALA A 37 3.34 -4.49 -11.55
N HIS A 38 2.53 -5.37 -10.98
CA HIS A 38 1.39 -4.96 -10.16
C HIS A 38 1.30 -5.77 -8.87
N LYS A 39 0.65 -5.18 -7.86
CA LYS A 39 0.33 -5.90 -6.63
C LYS A 39 -0.61 -7.07 -6.92
N PRO A 40 -0.47 -8.22 -6.26
CA PRO A 40 0.39 -8.51 -5.11
C PRO A 40 1.77 -9.08 -5.49
N SER A 41 2.23 -8.93 -6.73
CA SER A 41 3.49 -9.48 -7.20
C SER A 41 4.68 -8.94 -6.37
N THR A 42 5.63 -9.81 -6.05
CA THR A 42 6.87 -9.40 -5.42
C THR A 42 7.69 -8.48 -6.32
N ASP A 43 7.59 -8.65 -7.65
CA ASP A 43 8.28 -7.77 -8.61
C ASP A 43 7.88 -6.30 -8.45
N PHE A 44 6.62 -6.03 -8.12
CA PHE A 44 6.14 -4.68 -7.89
C PHE A 44 6.93 -4.01 -6.75
N PHE A 45 7.06 -4.69 -5.61
CA PHE A 45 7.78 -4.15 -4.45
C PHE A 45 9.29 -4.15 -4.66
N GLU A 46 9.85 -5.11 -5.37
CA GLU A 46 11.26 -5.11 -5.73
C GLU A 46 11.63 -3.90 -6.57
N LYS A 47 10.80 -3.57 -7.56
CA LYS A 47 11.03 -2.40 -8.42
C LYS A 47 10.88 -1.10 -7.64
N ILE A 48 9.96 -1.04 -6.68
CA ILE A 48 9.84 0.11 -5.80
C ILE A 48 11.09 0.24 -4.92
N SER A 49 11.57 -0.85 -4.35
CA SER A 49 12.75 -0.83 -3.48
C SER A 49 14.00 -0.31 -4.19
N ASP A 50 14.11 -0.57 -5.51
CA ASP A 50 15.21 -0.06 -6.31
C ASP A 50 15.17 1.47 -6.48
N GLN A 51 14.01 2.08 -6.30
CA GLN A 51 13.80 3.51 -6.50
C GLN A 51 13.70 4.30 -5.19
N VAL A 52 13.49 3.62 -4.07
CA VAL A 52 13.36 4.25 -2.76
C VAL A 52 14.65 4.04 -1.98
N ASN A 53 15.33 5.14 -1.68
CA ASN A 53 16.53 5.09 -0.85
C ASN A 53 16.15 4.65 0.57
N ASP A 54 16.99 3.78 1.15
CA ASP A 54 16.80 3.28 2.51
C ASP A 54 15.51 2.47 2.69
N PHE A 55 15.01 1.83 1.62
CA PHE A 55 13.88 0.93 1.73
C PHE A 55 14.31 -0.38 2.40
N HIS A 56 13.67 -0.68 3.52
CA HIS A 56 13.85 -1.93 4.25
C HIS A 56 12.46 -2.49 4.59
N PRO A 57 12.18 -3.75 4.25
CA PRO A 57 10.87 -4.36 4.60
C PRO A 57 10.55 -4.27 6.09
N ASP A 58 11.57 -4.37 6.95
CA ASP A 58 11.40 -4.33 8.42
C ASP A 58 10.92 -2.98 8.93
N SER A 59 11.18 -1.90 8.19
CA SER A 59 10.79 -0.55 8.58
C SER A 59 9.72 0.03 7.67
N ALA A 60 9.13 -0.80 6.80
CA ALA A 60 8.05 -0.41 5.90
C ALA A 60 6.72 -0.93 6.42
N LEU A 61 5.64 -0.23 6.07
CA LEU A 61 4.29 -0.59 6.44
C LEU A 61 3.37 -0.37 5.25
N MET A 62 2.61 -1.40 4.90
CA MET A 62 1.61 -1.31 3.84
C MET A 62 0.24 -1.05 4.45
N ILE A 63 -0.46 -0.03 3.96
CA ILE A 63 -1.82 0.29 4.41
C ILE A 63 -2.74 0.21 3.21
N GLY A 64 -3.79 -0.58 3.30
CA GLY A 64 -4.73 -0.69 2.20
C GLY A 64 -6.01 -1.42 2.59
N ASP A 65 -6.99 -1.35 1.69
CA ASP A 65 -8.31 -1.97 1.87
C ASP A 65 -8.46 -3.28 1.11
N SER A 66 -7.57 -3.57 0.17
CA SER A 66 -7.64 -4.78 -0.64
C SER A 66 -6.80 -5.90 -0.05
N LEU A 67 -7.46 -6.98 0.40
CA LEU A 67 -6.75 -8.16 0.91
C LEU A 67 -5.92 -8.83 -0.18
N THR A 68 -6.44 -8.92 -1.39
CA THR A 68 -5.79 -9.65 -2.49
C THR A 68 -4.66 -8.88 -3.15
N ALA A 69 -4.70 -7.55 -3.11
CA ALA A 69 -3.65 -6.71 -3.68
C ALA A 69 -2.70 -6.17 -2.61
N ASP A 70 -3.23 -5.41 -1.66
CA ASP A 70 -2.40 -4.68 -0.69
C ASP A 70 -1.83 -5.60 0.40
N ILE A 71 -2.68 -6.35 1.06
CA ILE A 71 -2.26 -7.16 2.20
C ILE A 71 -1.46 -8.37 1.71
N GLN A 72 -1.96 -9.05 0.68
CA GLN A 72 -1.21 -10.16 0.08
C GLN A 72 0.13 -9.67 -0.48
N GLY A 73 0.14 -8.49 -1.10
CA GLY A 73 1.38 -7.88 -1.58
C GLY A 73 2.38 -7.63 -0.47
N GLY A 74 1.91 -7.09 0.66
CA GLY A 74 2.74 -6.90 1.84
C GLY A 74 3.28 -8.21 2.39
N ASN A 75 2.43 -9.24 2.49
CA ASN A 75 2.85 -10.58 2.92
C ASN A 75 3.95 -11.13 2.01
N ASN A 76 3.76 -11.04 0.69
CA ASN A 76 4.71 -11.56 -0.28
C ASN A 76 6.06 -10.83 -0.22
N ALA A 77 6.05 -9.56 0.14
CA ALA A 77 7.26 -8.73 0.23
C ALA A 77 7.89 -8.72 1.63
N GLY A 78 7.29 -9.40 2.60
CA GLY A 78 7.79 -9.39 3.97
C GLY A 78 7.58 -8.07 4.70
N ILE A 79 6.56 -7.30 4.32
CA ILE A 79 6.23 -6.00 4.88
C ILE A 79 5.02 -6.14 5.80
N ASP A 80 5.07 -5.54 6.99
CA ASP A 80 3.93 -5.47 7.88
C ASP A 80 2.80 -4.69 7.22
N SER A 81 1.55 -4.99 7.58
CA SER A 81 0.40 -4.39 6.92
C SER A 81 -0.71 -4.03 7.89
N ILE A 82 -1.45 -2.99 7.52
CA ILE A 82 -2.70 -2.61 8.16
C ILE A 82 -3.82 -2.81 7.13
N TRP A 83 -4.77 -3.66 7.45
CA TRP A 83 -5.97 -3.82 6.65
C TRP A 83 -7.02 -2.82 7.12
N PHE A 84 -7.34 -1.85 6.27
CA PHE A 84 -8.41 -0.89 6.52
C PHE A 84 -9.73 -1.54 6.13
N ASN A 85 -10.52 -1.90 7.12
CA ASN A 85 -11.75 -2.68 6.96
C ASN A 85 -12.92 -1.99 7.69
N PRO A 86 -13.39 -0.83 7.19
CA PRO A 86 -14.44 -0.06 7.88
C PRO A 86 -15.78 -0.78 7.96
N ASN A 87 -16.03 -1.71 7.05
CA ASN A 87 -17.31 -2.43 6.98
C ASN A 87 -17.32 -3.75 7.78
N GLY A 88 -16.20 -4.11 8.41
CA GLY A 88 -16.11 -5.31 9.22
C GLY A 88 -16.23 -6.60 8.42
N LEU A 89 -15.72 -6.63 7.19
CA LEU A 89 -15.74 -7.82 6.34
C LEU A 89 -14.90 -8.95 6.93
N VAL A 90 -15.31 -10.18 6.67
CA VAL A 90 -14.53 -11.36 7.07
C VAL A 90 -13.44 -11.61 6.03
N ASN A 91 -12.24 -11.92 6.50
CA ASN A 91 -11.14 -12.28 5.60
C ASN A 91 -11.26 -13.75 5.19
N GLU A 92 -11.63 -13.98 3.94
CA GLU A 92 -11.76 -15.32 3.34
C GLU A 92 -10.58 -15.66 2.43
N THR A 93 -9.47 -14.90 2.52
CA THR A 93 -8.28 -15.05 1.68
C THR A 93 -7.11 -15.60 2.51
N PRO A 94 -6.04 -16.10 1.87
CA PRO A 94 -4.82 -16.46 2.60
C PRO A 94 -3.99 -15.28 3.11
N ALA A 95 -4.35 -14.05 2.75
CA ALA A 95 -3.63 -12.87 3.21
C ALA A 95 -3.79 -12.66 4.72
N VAL A 96 -2.69 -12.34 5.40
CA VAL A 96 -2.67 -12.16 6.86
C VAL A 96 -2.19 -10.74 7.18
N PRO A 97 -3.11 -9.83 7.55
CA PRO A 97 -2.70 -8.49 7.98
C PRO A 97 -2.03 -8.53 9.35
N THR A 98 -1.07 -7.63 9.57
CA THR A 98 -0.47 -7.45 10.87
C THR A 98 -1.47 -6.79 11.83
N TYR A 99 -2.21 -5.83 11.31
CA TYR A 99 -3.28 -5.12 12.04
C TYR A 99 -4.52 -5.05 11.18
N GLN A 100 -5.67 -5.03 11.83
CA GLN A 100 -6.96 -4.78 11.18
C GLN A 100 -7.63 -3.61 11.90
N VAL A 101 -8.07 -2.61 11.15
CA VAL A 101 -8.66 -1.40 11.70
C VAL A 101 -9.94 -1.03 10.96
N LYS A 102 -10.81 -0.26 11.63
CA LYS A 102 -12.08 0.20 11.06
C LYS A 102 -12.11 1.70 10.80
N SER A 103 -11.13 2.45 11.33
CA SER A 103 -11.13 3.90 11.22
C SER A 103 -9.72 4.42 10.99
N TYR A 104 -9.63 5.64 10.47
CA TYR A 104 -8.35 6.34 10.32
C TYR A 104 -7.70 6.65 11.68
N GLU A 105 -8.51 6.86 12.71
CA GLU A 105 -8.00 7.10 14.06
C GLU A 105 -7.21 5.91 14.59
N GLU A 106 -7.68 4.70 14.32
CA GLU A 106 -6.96 3.48 14.71
C GLU A 106 -5.62 3.38 13.98
N ILE A 107 -5.56 3.79 12.70
CA ILE A 107 -4.31 3.83 11.93
C ILE A 107 -3.33 4.79 12.60
N LEU A 108 -3.79 5.98 12.96
CA LEU A 108 -2.94 6.98 13.62
C LEU A 108 -2.39 6.48 14.94
N LYS A 109 -3.17 5.74 15.71
CA LYS A 109 -2.71 5.15 16.96
C LYS A 109 -1.58 4.15 16.75
N ILE A 110 -1.68 3.33 15.71
CA ILE A 110 -0.64 2.36 15.36
C ILE A 110 0.64 3.09 14.95
N LEU A 111 0.53 4.13 14.11
CA LEU A 111 1.67 4.89 13.63
C LEU A 111 2.36 5.70 14.74
N SER A 112 1.66 5.97 15.83
CA SER A 112 2.18 6.77 16.96
C SER A 112 2.95 5.95 17.98
N LYS A 113 3.00 4.64 17.82
CA LYS A 113 3.70 3.77 18.76
C LYS A 113 5.21 3.77 18.56
#